data_4b6b63f1db32f5575ee184b99ef4cec5
#
_entry.id   4b6b63f1db32f5575ee184b99ef4cec5
#
_cell.length_a   1.000
_cell.length_b   1.000
_cell.length_c   1.000
_cell.angle_alpha   90.00
_cell.angle_beta   90.00
_cell.angle_gamma   90.00
#
_symmetry.space_group_name_H-M   'P 1'
#
loop_
_entity.id
_entity.type
_entity.pdbx_description
1 polymer ?
#
loop_
_entity_poly.entity_id
_entity_poly.type
_entity_poly.pdbx_seq_one_letter_code
_entity_poly.pdbx_strand_id
1 'polypeptide(L)'
;MRARAMPTIGWAAASGLYVIPDLHAAPGGQTGINHDDGPGYPLMFYVPRDRDLTVKLWRAIAQRYSGNPAILGYDILNEPIAPYHEVATLNARLEPFYKRATAAIREVDPGRIVILAGGQWSSSFAMFGPPFAKNLAYTYHSFWASTKRDSIQRHLNFANLYDVPLFLGETGELTDEWNERFRKLHEAHGIGWSF
;
A
#
# COMPACT_ATOMS: atom_id res chain seq x y z
N MET A 1 8.62 11.51 21.64
CA MET A 1 8.76 12.33 20.41
C MET A 1 7.37 12.86 20.04
N ARG A 2 7.10 14.16 20.08
CA ARG A 2 5.85 14.70 19.53
C ARG A 2 5.96 14.62 18.00
N ALA A 3 5.23 13.71 17.37
CA ALA A 3 5.10 13.73 15.93
C ALA A 3 4.60 15.12 15.52
N ARG A 4 5.40 15.87 14.76
CA ARG A 4 4.94 17.13 14.16
C ARG A 4 3.72 16.75 13.32
N ALA A 5 2.62 17.51 13.51
CA ALA A 5 1.48 17.38 12.62
C ALA A 5 2.00 17.47 11.18
N MET A 6 1.62 16.57 10.30
CA MET A 6 1.93 16.74 8.88
C MET A 6 1.11 17.93 8.41
N PRO A 7 1.70 19.11 8.18
CA PRO A 7 0.97 20.31 7.73
C PRO A 7 0.24 20.02 6.41
N THR A 8 0.81 19.14 5.60
CA THR A 8 0.31 18.67 4.31
C THR A 8 -1.14 18.15 4.38
N ILE A 9 -1.50 17.39 5.43
CA ILE A 9 -2.89 16.91 5.58
C ILE A 9 -3.86 18.08 5.80
N GLY A 10 -3.44 19.09 6.59
CA GLY A 10 -4.24 20.29 6.80
C GLY A 10 -4.41 21.12 5.51
N TRP A 11 -3.36 21.25 4.72
CA TRP A 11 -3.40 21.97 3.44
C TRP A 11 -4.27 21.23 2.41
N ALA A 12 -4.14 19.91 2.31
CA ALA A 12 -4.97 19.08 1.45
C ALA A 12 -6.46 19.22 1.83
N ALA A 13 -6.77 19.11 3.13
CA ALA A 13 -8.13 19.30 3.63
C ALA A 13 -8.70 20.69 3.29
N ALA A 14 -7.92 21.75 3.47
CA ALA A 14 -8.31 23.12 3.12
C ALA A 14 -8.54 23.30 1.60
N SER A 15 -7.90 22.47 0.78
CA SER A 15 -8.05 22.45 -0.69
C SER A 15 -9.12 21.48 -1.19
N GLY A 16 -9.88 20.83 -0.29
CA GLY A 16 -10.89 19.84 -0.66
C GLY A 16 -10.31 18.51 -1.19
N LEU A 17 -9.05 18.22 -0.89
CA LEU A 17 -8.35 17.00 -1.32
C LEU A 17 -8.39 15.93 -0.23
N TYR A 18 -8.45 14.67 -0.65
CA TYR A 18 -8.21 13.52 0.22
C TYR A 18 -6.73 13.16 0.29
N VAL A 19 -6.34 12.54 1.40
CA VAL A 19 -4.97 12.08 1.65
C VAL A 19 -4.97 10.60 1.97
N ILE A 20 -4.03 9.88 1.40
CA ILE A 20 -3.69 8.51 1.76
C ILE A 20 -2.26 8.55 2.31
N PRO A 21 -2.05 8.53 3.63
CA PRO A 21 -0.72 8.32 4.19
C PRO A 21 -0.19 6.95 3.80
N ASP A 22 1.03 6.94 3.25
CA ASP A 22 1.79 5.75 2.91
C ASP A 22 3.03 5.63 3.80
N LEU A 23 3.42 4.41 4.15
CA LEU A 23 4.67 4.14 4.86
C LEU A 23 5.75 3.69 3.88
N HIS A 24 6.55 4.65 3.44
CA HIS A 24 7.58 4.44 2.43
C HIS A 24 8.85 3.77 2.97
N ALA A 25 9.13 3.93 4.27
CA ALA A 25 10.29 3.32 4.92
C ALA A 25 9.91 2.81 6.33
N ALA A 26 9.57 1.54 6.43
CA ALA A 26 9.30 0.88 7.69
C ALA A 26 10.59 0.57 8.46
N PRO A 27 10.59 0.60 9.82
CA PRO A 27 11.73 0.18 10.61
C PRO A 27 12.31 -1.17 10.16
N GLY A 28 13.60 -1.21 9.85
CA GLY A 28 14.30 -2.39 9.36
C GLY A 28 14.13 -2.67 7.87
N GLY A 29 13.40 -1.83 7.14
CA GLY A 29 13.16 -1.95 5.71
C GLY A 29 12.16 -3.05 5.35
N GLN A 30 11.20 -2.74 4.49
CA GLN A 30 10.19 -3.66 3.98
C GLN A 30 10.52 -4.18 2.58
N THR A 31 11.26 -3.42 1.79
CA THR A 31 11.62 -3.77 0.42
C THR A 31 12.97 -4.49 0.37
N GLY A 32 13.94 -4.00 1.16
CA GLY A 32 15.31 -4.47 1.20
C GLY A 32 16.19 -3.89 0.10
N ILE A 33 15.91 -2.66 -0.33
CA ILE A 33 16.72 -1.88 -1.27
C ILE A 33 16.91 -0.44 -0.78
N ASN A 34 17.60 0.39 -1.55
CA ASN A 34 18.04 1.73 -1.15
C ASN A 34 16.92 2.78 -0.99
N HIS A 35 15.68 2.48 -1.30
CA HIS A 35 14.56 3.41 -1.10
C HIS A 35 13.77 3.14 0.20
N ASP A 36 14.22 2.21 1.03
CA ASP A 36 13.66 2.01 2.36
C ASP A 36 14.71 2.23 3.47
N ASP A 37 14.36 1.99 4.73
CA ASP A 37 15.26 2.11 5.89
C ASP A 37 16.12 0.83 6.11
N GLY A 38 16.14 -0.08 5.16
CA GLY A 38 16.83 -1.36 5.28
C GLY A 38 18.30 -1.31 4.86
N PRO A 39 19.14 -2.20 5.41
CA PRO A 39 20.56 -2.32 5.05
C PRO A 39 20.75 -3.18 3.79
N GLY A 40 19.87 -3.09 2.79
CA GLY A 40 19.88 -3.93 1.59
C GLY A 40 19.17 -5.28 1.76
N TYR A 41 18.37 -5.46 2.82
CA TYR A 41 17.60 -6.66 3.09
C TYR A 41 16.33 -6.31 3.90
N PRO A 42 15.17 -6.95 3.65
CA PRO A 42 13.91 -6.59 4.29
C PRO A 42 13.82 -7.14 5.72
N LEU A 43 14.63 -6.59 6.63
CA LEU A 43 14.78 -7.07 8.01
C LEU A 43 13.47 -6.94 8.81
N MET A 44 12.58 -6.04 8.46
CA MET A 44 11.27 -5.92 9.08
C MET A 44 10.56 -7.27 9.19
N PHE A 45 10.68 -8.13 8.16
CA PHE A 45 10.03 -9.43 8.16
C PHE A 45 10.73 -10.48 9.02
N TYR A 46 11.96 -10.26 9.45
CA TYR A 46 12.75 -11.19 10.26
C TYR A 46 12.87 -10.74 11.72
N VAL A 47 12.90 -9.44 11.96
CA VAL A 47 13.12 -8.86 13.29
C VAL A 47 11.76 -8.52 13.95
N PRO A 48 11.33 -9.25 15.00
CA PRO A 48 10.04 -9.01 15.67
C PRO A 48 9.87 -7.56 16.16
N ARG A 49 10.94 -6.97 16.71
CA ARG A 49 10.94 -5.59 17.20
C ARG A 49 10.52 -4.60 16.10
N ASP A 50 11.03 -4.76 14.89
CA ASP A 50 10.80 -3.81 13.80
C ASP A 50 9.34 -3.91 13.29
N ARG A 51 8.81 -5.14 13.20
CA ARG A 51 7.38 -5.35 12.95
C ARG A 51 6.50 -4.73 14.03
N ASP A 52 6.85 -4.90 15.30
CA ASP A 52 6.09 -4.34 16.42
C ASP A 52 6.14 -2.81 16.42
N LEU A 53 7.28 -2.22 16.08
CA LEU A 53 7.41 -0.76 15.91
C LEU A 53 6.53 -0.26 14.76
N THR A 54 6.50 -0.96 13.63
CA THR A 54 5.66 -0.59 12.48
C THR A 54 4.18 -0.66 12.84
N VAL A 55 3.74 -1.70 13.54
CA VAL A 55 2.34 -1.80 14.03
C VAL A 55 1.99 -0.66 14.99
N LYS A 56 2.89 -0.35 15.94
CA LYS A 56 2.70 0.78 16.89
C LYS A 56 2.65 2.13 16.16
N LEU A 57 3.48 2.30 15.13
CA LEU A 57 3.48 3.52 14.30
C LEU A 57 2.13 3.70 13.62
N TRP A 58 1.60 2.67 12.96
CA TRP A 58 0.30 2.73 12.32
C TRP A 58 -0.84 3.00 13.29
N ARG A 59 -0.83 2.35 14.45
CA ARG A 59 -1.81 2.65 15.50
C ARG A 59 -1.75 4.13 15.93
N ALA A 60 -0.55 4.68 16.10
CA ALA A 60 -0.38 6.09 16.51
C ALA A 60 -0.82 7.07 15.41
N ILE A 61 -0.53 6.76 14.13
CA ILE A 61 -1.01 7.54 12.98
C ILE A 61 -2.54 7.51 12.93
N ALA A 62 -3.14 6.32 12.97
CA ALA A 62 -4.58 6.15 12.92
C ALA A 62 -5.28 6.85 14.10
N GLN A 63 -4.75 6.74 15.32
CA GLN A 63 -5.28 7.44 16.49
C GLN A 63 -5.24 8.96 16.33
N ARG A 64 -4.16 9.49 15.76
CA ARG A 64 -4.02 10.93 15.55
C ARG A 64 -5.02 11.48 14.55
N TYR A 65 -5.35 10.72 13.52
CA TYR A 65 -6.19 11.16 12.41
C TYR A 65 -7.58 10.51 12.40
N SER A 66 -7.92 9.75 13.42
CA SER A 66 -9.24 9.16 13.60
C SER A 66 -10.32 10.25 13.49
N GLY A 67 -11.34 9.99 12.68
CA GLY A 67 -12.43 10.93 12.42
C GLY A 67 -12.08 12.10 11.49
N ASN A 68 -10.83 12.25 11.02
CA ASN A 68 -10.49 13.28 10.05
C ASN A 68 -11.03 12.92 8.65
N PRO A 69 -11.99 13.69 8.09
CA PRO A 69 -12.62 13.37 6.81
C PRO A 69 -11.67 13.49 5.60
N ALA A 70 -10.56 14.21 5.73
CA ALA A 70 -9.57 14.33 4.67
C ALA A 70 -8.72 13.06 4.50
N ILE A 71 -8.67 12.17 5.50
CA ILE A 71 -7.98 10.88 5.35
C ILE A 71 -8.92 9.90 4.66
N LEU A 72 -8.56 9.47 3.45
CA LEU A 72 -9.31 8.46 2.71
C LEU A 72 -9.01 7.05 3.26
N GLY A 73 -7.75 6.73 3.43
CA GLY A 73 -7.27 5.43 3.86
C GLY A 73 -5.82 5.48 4.34
N TYR A 74 -5.30 4.33 4.74
CA TYR A 74 -3.90 4.13 5.13
C TYR A 74 -3.28 3.08 4.22
N ASP A 75 -2.23 3.43 3.47
CA ASP A 75 -1.42 2.49 2.71
C ASP A 75 -0.29 1.96 3.59
N ILE A 76 -0.35 0.67 3.89
CA ILE A 76 0.41 0.11 5.01
C ILE A 76 1.90 0.01 4.75
N LEU A 77 2.30 -0.34 3.54
CA LEU A 77 3.70 -0.47 3.14
C LEU A 77 3.89 -0.14 1.67
N ASN A 78 4.83 0.73 1.37
CA ASN A 78 5.32 0.92 0.01
C ASN A 78 6.19 -0.27 -0.43
N GLU A 79 5.89 -0.84 -1.57
CA GLU A 79 6.72 -1.80 -2.34
C GLU A 79 7.40 -2.90 -1.50
N PRO A 80 6.66 -3.67 -0.69
CA PRO A 80 7.28 -4.69 0.13
C PRO A 80 7.90 -5.80 -0.73
N ILE A 81 9.03 -6.32 -0.27
CA ILE A 81 9.71 -7.50 -0.78
C ILE A 81 10.19 -7.34 -2.24
N ALA A 82 11.44 -6.98 -2.43
CA ALA A 82 12.04 -7.00 -3.76
C ALA A 82 12.05 -8.43 -4.37
N PRO A 83 11.89 -8.57 -5.70
CA PRO A 83 11.66 -9.87 -6.34
C PRO A 83 12.85 -10.82 -6.33
N TYR A 84 14.04 -10.35 -5.93
CA TYR A 84 15.26 -11.15 -5.87
C TYR A 84 15.60 -11.67 -4.44
N HIS A 85 14.76 -11.34 -3.43
CA HIS A 85 14.85 -11.94 -2.11
C HIS A 85 14.11 -13.29 -2.04
N GLU A 86 14.09 -13.93 -0.88
CA GLU A 86 13.43 -15.24 -0.68
C GLU A 86 11.90 -15.09 -0.71
N VAL A 87 11.35 -14.87 -1.91
CA VAL A 87 9.95 -14.52 -2.17
C VAL A 87 8.97 -15.44 -1.44
N ALA A 88 9.16 -16.75 -1.51
CA ALA A 88 8.23 -17.70 -0.87
C ALA A 88 8.16 -17.51 0.65
N THR A 89 9.32 -17.35 1.29
CA THR A 89 9.42 -17.13 2.75
C THR A 89 8.83 -15.79 3.17
N LEU A 90 9.13 -14.74 2.41
CA LEU A 90 8.72 -13.38 2.74
C LEU A 90 7.23 -13.15 2.47
N ASN A 91 6.72 -13.67 1.35
CA ASN A 91 5.28 -13.61 1.04
C ASN A 91 4.43 -14.26 2.13
N ALA A 92 4.88 -15.39 2.70
CA ALA A 92 4.19 -16.04 3.80
C ALA A 92 4.11 -15.17 5.08
N ARG A 93 4.92 -14.11 5.18
CA ARG A 93 4.95 -13.20 6.34
C ARG A 93 4.19 -11.89 6.09
N LEU A 94 3.90 -11.55 4.85
CA LEU A 94 3.31 -10.25 4.47
C LEU A 94 1.85 -10.13 4.94
N GLU A 95 0.97 -11.06 4.56
CA GLU A 95 -0.43 -11.00 4.97
C GLU A 95 -0.62 -11.11 6.50
N PRO A 96 0.09 -11.99 7.24
CA PRO A 96 0.05 -11.98 8.71
C PRO A 96 0.45 -10.64 9.33
N PHE A 97 1.43 -9.94 8.76
CA PHE A 97 1.80 -8.60 9.20
C PHE A 97 0.65 -7.61 8.93
N TYR A 98 0.05 -7.61 7.74
CA TYR A 98 -1.09 -6.76 7.41
C TYR A 98 -2.29 -6.98 8.33
N LYS A 99 -2.58 -8.23 8.69
CA LYS A 99 -3.64 -8.55 9.68
C LYS A 99 -3.39 -7.87 11.02
N ARG A 100 -2.14 -7.89 11.51
CA ARG A 100 -1.75 -7.24 12.77
C ARG A 100 -1.84 -5.71 12.68
N ALA A 101 -1.32 -5.11 11.61
CA ALA A 101 -1.37 -3.66 11.39
C ALA A 101 -2.82 -3.17 11.27
N THR A 102 -3.64 -3.88 10.49
CA THR A 102 -5.07 -3.58 10.34
C THR A 102 -5.80 -3.67 11.68
N ALA A 103 -5.57 -4.70 12.48
CA ALA A 103 -6.18 -4.83 13.80
C ALA A 103 -5.83 -3.63 14.70
N ALA A 104 -4.57 -3.22 14.74
CA ALA A 104 -4.12 -2.08 15.54
C ALA A 104 -4.73 -0.74 15.07
N ILE A 105 -4.90 -0.55 13.75
CA ILE A 105 -5.60 0.60 13.18
C ILE A 105 -7.07 0.59 13.62
N ARG A 106 -7.74 -0.57 13.51
CA ARG A 106 -9.18 -0.72 13.81
C ARG A 106 -9.52 -0.47 15.28
N GLU A 107 -8.58 -0.64 16.20
CA GLU A 107 -8.78 -0.26 17.60
C GLU A 107 -9.09 1.23 17.79
N VAL A 108 -8.60 2.10 16.92
CA VAL A 108 -8.65 3.55 17.06
C VAL A 108 -9.37 4.27 15.91
N ASP A 109 -9.44 3.65 14.73
CA ASP A 109 -10.13 4.16 13.55
C ASP A 109 -10.86 3.02 12.81
N PRO A 110 -11.98 2.52 13.36
CA PRO A 110 -12.58 1.24 12.95
C PRO A 110 -13.17 1.23 11.53
N GLY A 111 -13.56 2.37 10.99
CA GLY A 111 -14.21 2.50 9.68
C GLY A 111 -13.29 2.82 8.52
N ARG A 112 -12.01 3.11 8.77
CA ARG A 112 -11.11 3.62 7.75
C ARG A 112 -10.73 2.56 6.72
N ILE A 113 -10.55 2.96 5.47
CA ILE A 113 -10.00 2.07 4.44
C ILE A 113 -8.54 1.74 4.80
N VAL A 114 -8.19 0.46 4.72
CA VAL A 114 -6.81 0.00 4.81
C VAL A 114 -6.40 -0.55 3.46
N ILE A 115 -5.30 -0.03 2.92
CA ILE A 115 -4.78 -0.36 1.59
C ILE A 115 -3.59 -1.30 1.77
N LEU A 116 -3.60 -2.38 1.03
CA LEU A 116 -2.62 -3.47 1.13
C LEU A 116 -1.83 -3.58 -0.16
N ALA A 117 -0.56 -3.24 -0.10
CA ALA A 117 0.34 -3.38 -1.24
C ALA A 117 0.71 -4.85 -1.49
N GLY A 118 0.77 -5.25 -2.74
CA GLY A 118 1.29 -6.55 -3.14
C GLY A 118 2.77 -6.73 -2.82
N GLY A 119 3.26 -7.96 -2.85
CA GLY A 119 4.71 -8.21 -2.79
C GLY A 119 5.40 -7.92 -4.12
N GLN A 120 6.73 -8.10 -4.13
CA GLN A 120 7.57 -7.90 -5.31
C GLN A 120 7.38 -6.50 -5.92
N TRP A 121 7.70 -5.47 -5.13
CA TRP A 121 7.48 -4.06 -5.47
C TRP A 121 6.02 -3.76 -5.80
N SER A 122 5.12 -4.20 -4.94
CA SER A 122 3.66 -4.06 -5.09
C SER A 122 3.09 -4.70 -6.37
N SER A 123 3.85 -5.54 -7.08
CA SER A 123 3.40 -6.08 -8.37
C SER A 123 2.63 -7.40 -8.28
N SER A 124 2.66 -8.11 -7.16
CA SER A 124 2.11 -9.46 -7.04
C SER A 124 1.13 -9.58 -5.87
N PHE A 125 -0.03 -10.19 -6.12
CA PHE A 125 -1.03 -10.53 -5.09
C PHE A 125 -1.04 -12.02 -4.72
N ALA A 126 -0.02 -12.78 -5.12
CA ALA A 126 0.04 -14.23 -4.94
C ALA A 126 0.00 -14.68 -3.46
N MET A 127 0.33 -13.80 -2.52
CA MET A 127 0.31 -14.08 -1.08
C MET A 127 -1.04 -13.84 -0.42
N PHE A 128 -1.98 -13.17 -1.10
CA PHE A 128 -3.27 -12.86 -0.53
C PHE A 128 -4.28 -13.97 -0.76
N GLY A 129 -5.00 -14.30 0.33
CA GLY A 129 -6.22 -15.09 0.29
C GLY A 129 -7.48 -14.21 0.24
N PRO A 130 -8.64 -14.76 0.63
CA PRO A 130 -9.86 -13.96 0.78
C PRO A 130 -9.66 -12.79 1.76
N PRO A 131 -10.36 -11.66 1.56
CA PRO A 131 -10.25 -10.50 2.44
C PRO A 131 -10.50 -10.88 3.90
N PHE A 132 -9.57 -10.54 4.77
CA PHE A 132 -9.61 -10.89 6.19
C PHE A 132 -10.37 -9.87 7.06
N ALA A 133 -10.77 -8.74 6.48
CA ALA A 133 -11.51 -7.67 7.15
C ALA A 133 -12.39 -6.90 6.15
N LYS A 134 -13.30 -6.07 6.65
CA LYS A 134 -14.06 -5.11 5.84
C LYS A 134 -13.20 -3.88 5.52
N ASN A 135 -13.61 -3.12 4.51
CA ASN A 135 -12.94 -1.87 4.08
C ASN A 135 -11.44 -2.07 3.82
N LEU A 136 -11.08 -3.16 3.14
CA LEU A 136 -9.77 -3.35 2.54
C LEU A 136 -9.81 -2.91 1.08
N ALA A 137 -8.72 -2.31 0.62
CA ALA A 137 -8.41 -2.10 -0.79
C ALA A 137 -7.03 -2.68 -1.07
N TYR A 138 -6.76 -2.99 -2.33
CA TYR A 138 -5.48 -3.58 -2.71
C TYR A 138 -4.79 -2.68 -3.72
N THR A 139 -3.52 -2.36 -3.45
CA THR A 139 -2.71 -1.52 -4.32
C THR A 139 -1.62 -2.31 -5.02
N TYR A 140 -1.37 -1.92 -6.25
CA TYR A 140 -0.23 -2.38 -7.02
C TYR A 140 0.47 -1.22 -7.71
N HIS A 141 1.75 -1.40 -8.00
CA HIS A 141 2.57 -0.47 -8.76
C HIS A 141 2.87 -1.07 -10.12
N SER A 142 2.90 -0.25 -11.15
CA SER A 142 3.16 -0.72 -12.50
C SER A 142 3.80 0.37 -13.34
N PHE A 143 5.06 0.16 -13.66
CA PHE A 143 5.87 1.02 -14.52
C PHE A 143 6.24 0.26 -15.78
N TRP A 144 6.42 0.97 -16.90
CA TRP A 144 6.89 0.42 -18.18
C TRP A 144 6.08 -0.75 -18.74
N ALA A 145 4.88 -0.97 -18.24
CA ALA A 145 4.02 -2.07 -18.66
C ALA A 145 3.34 -1.78 -20.02
N SER A 146 2.78 -2.81 -20.62
CA SER A 146 1.88 -2.64 -21.77
C SER A 146 0.64 -1.84 -21.39
N THR A 147 0.19 -0.95 -22.27
CA THR A 147 -1.08 -0.21 -22.09
C THR A 147 -2.31 -1.01 -22.51
N LYS A 148 -2.18 -2.32 -22.70
CA LYS A 148 -3.28 -3.24 -23.01
C LYS A 148 -3.81 -3.90 -21.75
N ARG A 149 -5.05 -4.35 -21.80
CA ARG A 149 -5.75 -4.98 -20.68
C ARG A 149 -5.02 -6.20 -20.09
N ASP A 150 -4.30 -6.96 -20.89
CA ASP A 150 -3.56 -8.14 -20.45
C ASP A 150 -2.51 -7.82 -19.37
N SER A 151 -1.94 -6.62 -19.40
CA SER A 151 -0.97 -6.18 -18.39
C SER A 151 -1.54 -6.08 -16.98
N ILE A 152 -2.85 -5.79 -16.84
CA ILE A 152 -3.55 -5.67 -15.56
C ILE A 152 -4.49 -6.85 -15.24
N GLN A 153 -4.58 -7.83 -16.16
CA GLN A 153 -5.58 -8.90 -16.07
C GLN A 153 -5.48 -9.72 -14.77
N ARG A 154 -4.27 -9.98 -14.28
CA ARG A 154 -4.09 -10.71 -13.01
C ARG A 154 -4.69 -9.98 -11.82
N HIS A 155 -4.58 -8.65 -11.79
CA HIS A 155 -5.15 -7.83 -10.72
C HIS A 155 -6.68 -7.75 -10.83
N LEU A 156 -7.20 -7.64 -12.07
CA LEU A 156 -8.64 -7.71 -12.32
C LEU A 156 -9.23 -9.06 -11.91
N ASN A 157 -8.53 -10.17 -12.18
CA ASN A 157 -8.98 -11.49 -11.76
C ASN A 157 -9.07 -11.61 -10.24
N PHE A 158 -8.08 -11.07 -9.53
CA PHE A 158 -8.10 -11.03 -8.07
C PHE A 158 -9.27 -10.18 -7.53
N ALA A 159 -9.45 -8.97 -8.08
CA ALA A 159 -10.54 -8.09 -7.69
C ALA A 159 -11.92 -8.72 -7.92
N ASN A 160 -12.10 -9.34 -9.08
CA ASN A 160 -13.36 -10.02 -9.41
C ASN A 160 -13.62 -11.26 -8.55
N LEU A 161 -12.56 -12.01 -8.20
CA LEU A 161 -12.69 -13.22 -7.37
C LEU A 161 -13.18 -12.89 -5.95
N TYR A 162 -12.71 -11.77 -5.40
CA TYR A 162 -12.94 -11.42 -4.00
C TYR A 162 -13.85 -10.20 -3.80
N ASP A 163 -14.36 -9.61 -4.89
CA ASP A 163 -15.17 -8.38 -4.86
C ASP A 163 -14.51 -7.26 -4.04
N VAL A 164 -13.28 -6.92 -4.41
CA VAL A 164 -12.46 -5.92 -3.69
C VAL A 164 -11.99 -4.80 -4.62
N PRO A 165 -11.90 -3.55 -4.09
CA PRO A 165 -11.39 -2.43 -4.86
C PRO A 165 -9.88 -2.52 -5.09
N LEU A 166 -9.46 -2.07 -6.28
CA LEU A 166 -8.05 -1.90 -6.66
C LEU A 166 -7.67 -0.42 -6.69
N PHE A 167 -6.40 -0.17 -6.45
CA PHE A 167 -5.77 1.14 -6.61
C PHE A 167 -4.40 0.96 -7.28
N LEU A 168 -4.13 1.74 -8.33
CA LEU A 168 -2.80 1.85 -8.92
C LEU A 168 -2.03 2.90 -8.12
N GLY A 169 -1.28 2.45 -7.10
CA GLY A 169 -0.65 3.32 -6.11
C GLY A 169 0.47 4.17 -6.67
N GLU A 170 1.26 3.58 -7.59
CA GLU A 170 2.30 4.29 -8.30
C GLU A 170 2.41 3.84 -9.75
N THR A 171 2.66 4.80 -10.64
CA THR A 171 2.92 4.58 -12.06
C THR A 171 3.63 5.79 -12.67
N GLY A 172 4.01 5.73 -13.96
CA GLY A 172 4.61 6.86 -14.67
C GLY A 172 5.97 6.53 -15.27
N GLU A 173 6.85 7.55 -15.32
CA GLU A 173 8.24 7.48 -15.79
C GLU A 173 8.42 7.12 -17.27
N LEU A 174 7.37 7.31 -18.11
CA LEU A 174 7.46 7.15 -19.56
C LEU A 174 6.96 8.40 -20.29
N THR A 175 6.53 8.24 -21.54
CA THR A 175 6.02 9.35 -22.34
C THR A 175 4.61 9.77 -21.93
N ASP A 176 4.22 11.00 -22.25
CA ASP A 176 2.88 11.51 -21.99
C ASP A 176 1.81 10.64 -22.65
N GLU A 177 2.07 10.11 -23.88
CA GLU A 177 1.15 9.21 -24.57
C GLU A 177 0.99 7.88 -23.84
N TRP A 178 2.07 7.34 -23.27
CA TRP A 178 1.99 6.13 -22.46
C TRP A 178 1.18 6.41 -21.18
N ASN A 179 1.49 7.47 -20.46
CA ASN A 179 0.80 7.88 -19.24
C ASN A 179 -0.69 8.06 -19.49
N GLU A 180 -1.07 8.76 -20.58
CA GLU A 180 -2.48 8.95 -20.94
C GLU A 180 -3.19 7.62 -21.25
N ARG A 181 -2.57 6.74 -22.04
CA ARG A 181 -3.15 5.44 -22.38
C ARG A 181 -3.28 4.53 -21.16
N PHE A 182 -2.26 4.53 -20.30
CA PHE A 182 -2.24 3.71 -19.11
C PHE A 182 -3.28 4.16 -18.10
N ARG A 183 -3.41 5.48 -17.88
CA ARG A 183 -4.47 6.09 -17.10
C ARG A 183 -5.87 5.68 -17.61
N LYS A 184 -6.12 5.87 -18.91
CA LYS A 184 -7.39 5.51 -19.53
C LYS A 184 -7.72 4.02 -19.38
N LEU A 185 -6.72 3.14 -19.46
CA LEU A 185 -6.90 1.71 -19.21
C LEU A 185 -7.44 1.46 -17.80
N HIS A 186 -6.86 2.10 -16.78
CA HIS A 186 -7.28 1.91 -15.38
C HIS A 186 -8.68 2.50 -15.14
N GLU A 187 -8.94 3.71 -15.60
CA GLU A 187 -10.26 4.36 -15.50
C GLU A 187 -11.37 3.56 -16.16
N ALA A 188 -11.11 2.93 -17.30
CA ALA A 188 -12.08 2.06 -18.00
C ALA A 188 -12.46 0.81 -17.18
N HIS A 189 -11.67 0.47 -16.15
CA HIS A 189 -11.92 -0.65 -15.23
C HIS A 189 -12.26 -0.20 -13.81
N GLY A 190 -12.53 1.09 -13.60
CA GLY A 190 -12.90 1.64 -12.29
C GLY A 190 -11.75 1.65 -11.28
N ILE A 191 -10.50 1.61 -11.74
CA ILE A 191 -9.31 1.62 -10.88
C ILE A 191 -8.82 3.06 -10.74
N GLY A 192 -8.77 3.55 -9.49
CA GLY A 192 -8.11 4.82 -9.15
C GLY A 192 -6.59 4.70 -9.34
N TRP A 193 -5.92 5.83 -9.57
CA TRP A 193 -4.49 5.86 -9.87
C TRP A 193 -3.80 7.07 -9.24
N SER A 194 -2.48 6.94 -9.08
CA SER A 194 -1.55 8.01 -8.67
C SER A 194 -0.29 7.93 -9.54
N PHE A 195 0.28 9.11 -9.89
CA PHE A 195 1.56 9.25 -10.58
C PHE A 195 2.61 9.74 -9.59
#